data_afd15b9d57e033ecc97ccc626ab06746
#
_entry.id   afd15b9d57e033ecc97ccc626ab06746
#
_cell.length_a   1.000
_cell.length_b   1.000
_cell.length_c   1.000
_cell.angle_alpha   90.00
_cell.angle_beta   90.00
_cell.angle_gamma   90.00
#
_symmetry.space_group_name_H-M   'P 1'
#
loop_
_entity.id
_entity.type
_entity.pdbx_description
1 polymer ?
#
loop_
_entity_poly.entity_id
_entity_poly.type
_entity_poly.pdbx_seq_one_letter_code
_entity_poly.pdbx_strand_id
1 'polypeptide(L)'
;TLAVTDNTTVGGTLAVTGASTLTGNTTVGGTLGVTGTLTASSIRFNGSRTSVSHSNTNDVTANSLFGTITSTQDALQNHESRSFIVNNSEVEAWDVIILTNQSQVTNVISTVTNITSGAFDILLSNTSSSPSGSFKKKINFAVIKCPP
;
A
#
# COMPACT_ATOMS: atom_id res chain seq x y z
N THR A 1 -26.12 -7.51 -38.38
CA THR A 1 -24.74 -7.71 -37.93
C THR A 1 -23.86 -6.64 -38.58
N LEU A 2 -23.10 -5.88 -37.79
CA LEU A 2 -22.08 -4.95 -38.25
C LEU A 2 -20.71 -5.64 -38.10
N ALA A 3 -19.97 -5.80 -39.18
CA ALA A 3 -18.58 -6.28 -39.17
C ALA A 3 -17.67 -5.13 -39.61
N VAL A 4 -16.70 -4.78 -38.80
CA VAL A 4 -15.67 -3.77 -39.09
C VAL A 4 -14.33 -4.48 -39.11
N THR A 5 -13.65 -4.42 -40.25
CA THR A 5 -12.35 -5.10 -40.46
C THR A 5 -11.15 -4.22 -40.09
N ASP A 6 -11.39 -2.92 -39.95
CA ASP A 6 -10.38 -1.91 -39.67
C ASP A 6 -10.67 -1.17 -38.35
N ASN A 7 -9.90 -0.12 -38.04
CA ASN A 7 -10.05 0.68 -36.85
C ASN A 7 -11.41 1.40 -36.79
N THR A 8 -12.05 1.37 -35.65
CA THR A 8 -13.27 2.13 -35.40
C THR A 8 -13.01 3.19 -34.34
N THR A 9 -13.42 4.43 -34.62
CA THR A 9 -13.39 5.54 -33.66
C THR A 9 -14.80 5.90 -33.26
N VAL A 10 -15.11 5.89 -31.97
CA VAL A 10 -16.38 6.37 -31.42
C VAL A 10 -16.09 7.69 -30.70
N GLY A 11 -16.52 8.82 -31.27
CA GLY A 11 -16.30 10.16 -30.72
C GLY A 11 -17.14 10.53 -29.50
N GLY A 12 -18.01 9.62 -29.07
CA GLY A 12 -18.88 9.79 -27.90
C GLY A 12 -18.93 8.53 -27.04
N THR A 13 -20.10 8.19 -26.52
CA THR A 13 -20.31 7.02 -25.65
C THR A 13 -20.50 5.76 -26.48
N LEU A 14 -19.79 4.69 -26.14
CA LEU A 14 -20.07 3.33 -26.60
C LEU A 14 -20.84 2.57 -25.51
N ALA A 15 -22.08 2.20 -25.78
CA ALA A 15 -22.89 1.36 -24.90
C ALA A 15 -22.99 -0.07 -25.50
N VAL A 16 -22.56 -1.06 -24.73
CA VAL A 16 -22.72 -2.46 -25.09
C VAL A 16 -23.60 -3.14 -24.04
N THR A 17 -24.81 -3.54 -24.44
CA THR A 17 -25.81 -4.15 -23.52
C THR A 17 -25.59 -5.64 -23.27
N GLY A 18 -24.80 -6.30 -24.10
CA GLY A 18 -24.46 -7.73 -23.97
C GLY A 18 -23.00 -7.95 -23.56
N ALA A 19 -22.56 -9.20 -23.65
CA ALA A 19 -21.17 -9.54 -23.41
C ALA A 19 -20.24 -8.90 -24.45
N SER A 20 -19.11 -8.38 -24.01
CA SER A 20 -18.04 -7.85 -24.85
C SER A 20 -16.78 -8.69 -24.66
N THR A 21 -16.15 -9.09 -25.77
CA THR A 21 -14.88 -9.80 -25.75
C THR A 21 -13.80 -8.95 -26.42
N LEU A 22 -12.75 -8.62 -25.69
CA LEU A 22 -11.57 -7.89 -26.15
C LEU A 22 -10.39 -8.86 -26.15
N THR A 23 -9.87 -9.24 -27.33
CA THR A 23 -8.80 -10.24 -27.45
C THR A 23 -7.39 -9.64 -27.39
N GLY A 24 -7.28 -8.32 -27.46
CA GLY A 24 -6.01 -7.61 -27.39
C GLY A 24 -5.86 -6.78 -26.10
N ASN A 25 -4.81 -5.98 -26.07
CA ASN A 25 -4.58 -5.05 -24.96
C ASN A 25 -5.66 -3.98 -24.93
N THR A 26 -6.21 -3.70 -23.75
CA THR A 26 -7.16 -2.63 -23.53
C THR A 26 -6.54 -1.57 -22.64
N THR A 27 -6.59 -0.31 -23.06
CA THR A 27 -6.15 0.83 -22.26
C THR A 27 -7.35 1.67 -21.87
N VAL A 28 -7.52 1.91 -20.59
CA VAL A 28 -8.54 2.80 -20.03
C VAL A 28 -7.80 4.06 -19.54
N GLY A 29 -8.01 5.19 -20.24
CA GLY A 29 -7.36 6.46 -19.90
C GLY A 29 -7.94 7.18 -18.68
N GLY A 30 -9.05 6.68 -18.15
CA GLY A 30 -9.73 7.20 -16.96
C GLY A 30 -9.98 6.11 -15.93
N THR A 31 -11.10 6.17 -15.23
CA THR A 31 -11.49 5.18 -14.23
C THR A 31 -12.12 3.95 -14.88
N LEU A 32 -11.69 2.77 -14.47
CA LEU A 32 -12.39 1.51 -14.76
C LEU A 32 -13.30 1.17 -13.57
N GLY A 33 -14.63 1.26 -13.77
CA GLY A 33 -15.63 0.83 -12.78
C GLY A 33 -16.06 -0.62 -13.05
N VAL A 34 -15.91 -1.50 -12.06
CA VAL A 34 -16.38 -2.89 -12.11
C VAL A 34 -17.39 -3.10 -10.99
N THR A 35 -18.67 -3.28 -11.32
CA THR A 35 -19.77 -3.49 -10.34
C THR A 35 -19.86 -4.94 -9.87
N GLY A 36 -19.25 -5.88 -10.58
CA GLY A 36 -19.18 -7.30 -10.24
C GLY A 36 -17.78 -7.74 -9.86
N THR A 37 -17.50 -9.02 -10.04
CA THR A 37 -16.17 -9.60 -9.75
C THR A 37 -15.18 -9.25 -10.86
N LEU A 38 -14.01 -8.72 -10.50
CA LEU A 38 -12.85 -8.64 -11.39
C LEU A 38 -12.02 -9.91 -11.23
N THR A 39 -11.93 -10.73 -12.28
CA THR A 39 -11.07 -11.91 -12.32
C THR A 39 -9.85 -11.61 -13.19
N ALA A 40 -8.67 -11.71 -12.62
CA ALA A 40 -7.40 -11.52 -13.33
C ALA A 40 -6.36 -12.55 -12.85
N SER A 41 -5.51 -13.03 -13.75
CA SER A 41 -4.38 -13.90 -13.38
C SER A 41 -3.32 -13.17 -12.56
N SER A 42 -3.17 -11.86 -12.75
CA SER A 42 -2.33 -11.00 -11.93
C SER A 42 -2.80 -9.54 -12.00
N ILE A 43 -2.63 -8.81 -10.91
CA ILE A 43 -2.86 -7.36 -10.85
C ILE A 43 -1.54 -6.70 -10.46
N ARG A 44 -1.08 -5.76 -11.28
CA ARG A 44 0.10 -4.93 -11.00
C ARG A 44 -0.34 -3.50 -10.72
N PHE A 45 -0.02 -3.00 -9.55
CA PHE A 45 -0.15 -1.59 -9.22
C PHE A 45 1.15 -0.87 -9.61
N ASN A 46 1.07 0.06 -10.56
CA ASN A 46 2.23 0.77 -11.09
C ASN A 46 2.21 2.25 -10.62
N GLY A 47 2.00 2.44 -9.34
CA GLY A 47 2.04 3.75 -8.70
C GLY A 47 3.44 4.20 -8.29
N SER A 48 3.59 5.47 -7.98
CA SER A 48 4.81 6.01 -7.39
C SER A 48 5.11 5.34 -6.05
N ARG A 49 6.35 4.91 -5.83
CA ARG A 49 6.79 4.25 -4.61
C ARG A 49 7.70 5.17 -3.82
N THR A 50 7.32 5.48 -2.60
CA THR A 50 8.14 6.28 -1.68
C THR A 50 9.09 5.39 -0.88
N SER A 51 10.34 5.85 -0.70
CA SER A 51 11.29 5.24 0.22
C SER A 51 11.81 6.28 1.18
N VAL A 52 11.56 6.09 2.46
CA VAL A 52 11.92 7.02 3.53
C VAL A 52 12.71 6.33 4.62
N SER A 53 13.50 7.10 5.37
CA SER A 53 14.26 6.58 6.51
C SER A 53 13.99 7.44 7.73
N HIS A 54 13.90 6.81 8.89
CA HIS A 54 13.80 7.49 10.17
C HIS A 54 14.63 6.80 11.24
N SER A 55 14.80 7.45 12.38
CA SER A 55 15.49 6.93 13.55
C SER A 55 14.65 7.10 14.81
N ASN A 56 14.65 6.08 15.65
CA ASN A 56 13.95 6.04 16.93
C ASN A 56 12.46 6.39 16.82
N THR A 57 12.01 7.50 17.43
CA THR A 57 10.61 7.94 17.46
C THR A 57 10.32 9.09 16.50
N ASN A 58 11.24 9.43 15.61
CA ASN A 58 11.01 10.52 14.66
C ASN A 58 9.96 10.13 13.64
N ASP A 59 8.98 11.01 13.42
CA ASP A 59 7.96 10.82 12.42
C ASP A 59 8.55 10.90 11.01
N VAL A 60 7.87 10.25 10.05
CA VAL A 60 8.25 10.26 8.64
C VAL A 60 7.10 10.74 7.78
N THR A 61 7.41 11.28 6.60
CA THR A 61 6.42 11.60 5.57
C THR A 61 6.62 10.69 4.36
N ALA A 62 5.55 10.00 3.97
CA ALA A 62 5.55 9.04 2.87
C ALA A 62 4.25 9.12 2.06
N ASN A 63 4.05 10.22 1.33
CA ASN A 63 2.83 10.52 0.56
C ASN A 63 2.73 9.64 -0.68
N SER A 64 2.28 8.40 -0.50
CA SER A 64 2.05 7.43 -1.58
C SER A 64 1.21 6.25 -1.08
N LEU A 65 0.56 5.54 -2.01
CA LEU A 65 -0.20 4.32 -1.68
C LEU A 65 0.70 3.13 -1.35
N PHE A 66 1.98 3.15 -1.75
CA PHE A 66 2.94 2.09 -1.43
C PHE A 66 4.31 2.68 -1.12
N GLY A 67 5.02 2.05 -0.22
CA GLY A 67 6.36 2.54 0.12
C GLY A 67 7.19 1.57 0.92
N THR A 68 8.41 2.00 1.17
CA THR A 68 9.34 1.33 2.08
C THR A 68 9.82 2.33 3.11
N ILE A 69 9.67 1.98 4.37
CA ILE A 69 10.22 2.73 5.50
C ILE A 69 11.43 1.97 6.01
N THR A 70 12.56 2.65 6.08
CA THR A 70 13.77 2.13 6.72
C THR A 70 13.87 2.73 8.11
N SER A 71 13.57 1.94 9.13
CA SER A 71 13.64 2.33 10.55
C SER A 71 14.97 1.92 11.13
N THR A 72 15.76 2.89 11.61
CA THR A 72 16.98 2.66 12.39
C THR A 72 16.65 2.94 13.84
N GLN A 73 16.80 1.94 14.69
CA GLN A 73 16.39 1.99 16.10
C GLN A 73 17.57 1.64 17.02
N ASP A 74 17.60 2.32 18.16
CA ASP A 74 18.34 1.83 19.31
C ASP A 74 17.72 0.53 19.84
N ALA A 75 18.44 -0.18 20.70
CA ALA A 75 17.93 -1.42 21.27
C ALA A 75 16.58 -1.20 21.97
N LEU A 76 15.61 -2.04 21.64
CA LEU A 76 14.40 -2.21 22.44
C LEU A 76 14.69 -3.17 23.57
N GLN A 77 14.35 -2.81 24.80
CA GLN A 77 14.48 -3.70 25.95
C GLN A 77 13.53 -4.89 25.82
N ASN A 78 13.65 -5.85 26.71
CA ASN A 78 12.73 -7.00 26.73
C ASN A 78 11.28 -6.53 26.85
N HIS A 79 10.44 -6.99 25.93
CA HIS A 79 9.02 -6.62 25.79
C HIS A 79 8.76 -5.11 25.61
N GLU A 80 9.78 -4.31 25.30
CA GLU A 80 9.58 -2.89 24.99
C GLU A 80 8.94 -2.72 23.61
N SER A 81 8.10 -1.70 23.52
CA SER A 81 7.49 -1.25 22.27
C SER A 81 7.76 0.23 22.04
N ARG A 82 7.90 0.61 20.78
CA ARG A 82 8.12 2.00 20.36
C ARG A 82 7.33 2.30 19.10
N SER A 83 6.60 3.41 19.07
CA SER A 83 5.82 3.84 17.92
C SER A 83 6.42 5.07 17.25
N PHE A 84 6.07 5.26 15.99
CA PHE A 84 6.31 6.48 15.21
C PHE A 84 5.16 6.69 14.23
N ILE A 85 4.92 7.95 13.85
CA ILE A 85 3.87 8.34 12.93
C ILE A 85 4.41 8.34 11.49
N VAL A 86 3.62 7.81 10.58
CA VAL A 86 3.81 7.93 9.14
C VAL A 86 2.78 8.92 8.60
N ASN A 87 3.20 10.16 8.37
CA ASN A 87 2.39 11.16 7.70
C ASN A 87 2.23 10.78 6.23
N ASN A 88 1.00 10.63 5.76
CA ASN A 88 0.70 10.19 4.41
C ASN A 88 -0.63 10.77 3.94
N SER A 89 -0.58 11.78 3.08
CA SER A 89 -1.76 12.49 2.57
C SER A 89 -2.73 11.62 1.76
N GLU A 90 -2.32 10.42 1.36
CA GLU A 90 -3.18 9.45 0.66
C GLU A 90 -4.04 8.60 1.61
N VAL A 91 -3.81 8.68 2.93
CA VAL A 91 -4.49 7.85 3.93
C VAL A 91 -5.75 8.53 4.44
N GLU A 92 -6.83 7.78 4.52
CA GLU A 92 -8.08 8.14 5.18
C GLU A 92 -8.34 7.20 6.37
N ALA A 93 -9.18 7.64 7.32
CA ALA A 93 -9.36 6.92 8.58
C ALA A 93 -9.96 5.51 8.44
N TRP A 94 -10.62 5.22 7.32
CA TRP A 94 -11.23 3.90 7.00
C TRP A 94 -10.38 3.04 6.06
N ASP A 95 -9.21 3.51 5.62
CA ASP A 95 -8.32 2.72 4.77
C ASP A 95 -7.71 1.53 5.51
N VAL A 96 -7.30 0.53 4.76
CA VAL A 96 -6.55 -0.62 5.29
C VAL A 96 -5.07 -0.46 4.97
N ILE A 97 -4.24 -0.50 6.00
CA ILE A 97 -2.78 -0.46 5.85
C ILE A 97 -2.21 -1.87 6.03
N ILE A 98 -1.55 -2.36 5.00
CA ILE A 98 -0.82 -3.64 5.05
C ILE A 98 0.66 -3.36 5.26
N LEU A 99 1.28 -4.04 6.24
CA LEU A 99 2.72 -4.01 6.46
C LEU A 99 3.35 -5.35 6.12
N THR A 100 4.54 -5.31 5.50
CA THR A 100 5.41 -6.48 5.35
C THR A 100 6.84 -6.13 5.74
N ASN A 101 7.49 -7.02 6.47
CA ASN A 101 8.87 -6.84 6.88
C ASN A 101 9.82 -7.39 5.80
N GLN A 102 10.72 -6.55 5.29
CA GLN A 102 11.73 -6.93 4.30
C GLN A 102 13.04 -7.41 4.93
N SER A 103 13.37 -6.90 6.12
CA SER A 103 14.58 -7.31 6.84
C SER A 103 14.23 -8.16 8.04
N GLN A 104 14.99 -9.21 8.24
CA GLN A 104 14.86 -10.05 9.42
C GLN A 104 15.56 -9.36 10.59
N VAL A 105 14.77 -8.80 11.48
CA VAL A 105 15.20 -8.46 12.83
C VAL A 105 14.49 -9.45 13.73
N THR A 106 15.26 -10.33 14.32
CA THR A 106 14.73 -11.40 15.18
C THR A 106 13.99 -10.77 16.35
N ASN A 107 12.80 -11.26 16.62
CA ASN A 107 11.98 -10.86 17.77
C ASN A 107 11.42 -9.43 17.77
N VAL A 108 11.54 -8.66 16.67
CA VAL A 108 10.88 -7.36 16.54
C VAL A 108 9.78 -7.45 15.48
N ILE A 109 8.55 -7.30 15.90
CA ILE A 109 7.38 -7.21 15.00
C ILE A 109 6.99 -5.77 14.72
N SER A 110 6.34 -5.52 13.59
CA SER A 110 5.73 -4.22 13.25
C SER A 110 4.25 -4.39 13.01
N THR A 111 3.46 -3.54 13.65
CA THR A 111 2.00 -3.51 13.52
C THR A 111 1.51 -2.08 13.28
N VAL A 112 0.38 -1.93 12.59
CA VAL A 112 -0.35 -0.67 12.55
C VAL A 112 -1.23 -0.59 13.78
N THR A 113 -1.20 0.53 14.51
CA THR A 113 -1.96 0.68 15.76
C THR A 113 -3.01 1.78 15.70
N ASN A 114 -2.87 2.72 14.78
CA ASN A 114 -3.80 3.83 14.60
C ASN A 114 -3.82 4.25 13.13
N ILE A 115 -5.00 4.61 12.62
CA ILE A 115 -5.18 5.15 11.27
C ILE A 115 -6.10 6.36 11.39
N THR A 116 -5.62 7.49 10.90
CA THR A 116 -6.36 8.75 10.85
C THR A 116 -6.28 9.34 9.45
N SER A 117 -7.11 10.31 9.11
CA SER A 117 -6.94 11.03 7.85
C SER A 117 -5.58 11.73 7.84
N GLY A 118 -4.76 11.43 6.84
CA GLY A 118 -3.41 11.97 6.67
C GLY A 118 -2.28 11.24 7.39
N ALA A 119 -2.55 10.17 8.18
CA ALA A 119 -1.48 9.47 8.90
C ALA A 119 -1.85 8.07 9.39
N PHE A 120 -0.84 7.26 9.70
CA PHE A 120 -0.97 6.02 10.46
C PHE A 120 0.25 5.79 11.35
N ASP A 121 0.06 5.06 12.44
CA ASP A 121 1.11 4.76 13.40
C ASP A 121 1.65 3.34 13.19
N ILE A 122 2.97 3.20 13.23
CA ILE A 122 3.65 1.91 13.26
C ILE A 122 4.22 1.68 14.66
N LEU A 123 3.82 0.58 15.28
CA LEU A 123 4.37 0.08 16.53
C LEU A 123 5.42 -1.00 16.23
N LEU A 124 6.63 -0.82 16.73
CA LEU A 124 7.68 -1.82 16.77
C LEU A 124 7.72 -2.42 18.17
N SER A 125 7.57 -3.74 18.28
CA SER A 125 7.55 -4.43 19.57
C SER A 125 8.60 -5.53 19.60
N ASN A 126 9.45 -5.51 20.64
CA ASN A 126 10.34 -6.62 20.95
C ASN A 126 9.54 -7.70 21.69
N THR A 127 9.35 -8.84 21.05
CA THR A 127 8.60 -9.98 21.62
C THR A 127 9.47 -10.92 22.46
N SER A 128 10.76 -10.63 22.57
CA SER A 128 11.73 -11.45 23.31
C SER A 128 11.86 -11.00 24.76
N SER A 129 12.26 -11.92 25.60
CA SER A 129 12.70 -11.66 26.99
C SER A 129 14.11 -11.08 27.09
N SER A 130 14.76 -10.79 25.97
CA SER A 130 16.08 -10.17 25.89
C SER A 130 16.06 -8.90 25.04
N PRO A 131 16.95 -7.94 25.27
CA PRO A 131 17.06 -6.75 24.43
C PRO A 131 17.34 -7.11 22.96
N SER A 132 16.75 -6.35 22.03
CA SER A 132 16.90 -6.60 20.58
C SER A 132 18.29 -6.28 20.00
N GLY A 133 19.11 -5.52 20.76
CA GLY A 133 20.23 -4.79 20.17
C GLY A 133 19.75 -3.63 19.28
N SER A 134 20.67 -2.75 18.85
CA SER A 134 20.35 -1.73 17.85
C SER A 134 20.10 -2.39 16.50
N PHE A 135 19.12 -1.93 15.76
CA PHE A 135 18.70 -2.58 14.52
C PHE A 135 18.27 -1.61 13.42
N LYS A 136 18.31 -2.12 12.20
CA LYS A 136 17.75 -1.46 11.02
C LYS A 136 16.68 -2.36 10.40
N LYS A 137 15.45 -1.89 10.39
CA LYS A 137 14.30 -2.64 9.88
C LYS A 137 13.74 -1.97 8.64
N LYS A 138 13.56 -2.74 7.58
CA LYS A 138 12.83 -2.31 6.39
C LYS A 138 11.40 -2.84 6.44
N ILE A 139 10.45 -1.93 6.36
CA ILE A 139 9.02 -2.19 6.40
C ILE A 139 8.43 -1.70 5.09
N ASN A 140 7.79 -2.58 4.33
CA ASN A 140 6.96 -2.13 3.22
C ASN A 140 5.55 -1.87 3.74
N PHE A 141 4.91 -0.87 3.18
CA PHE A 141 3.49 -0.60 3.40
C PHE A 141 2.72 -0.53 2.10
N ALA A 142 1.44 -0.87 2.16
CA ALA A 142 0.46 -0.61 1.12
C ALA A 142 -0.82 -0.08 1.75
N VAL A 143 -1.39 0.96 1.15
CA VAL A 143 -2.69 1.55 1.50
C VAL A 143 -3.73 0.99 0.55
N ILE A 144 -4.73 0.30 1.08
CA ILE A 144 -5.91 -0.12 0.33
C ILE A 144 -7.01 0.89 0.61
N LYS A 145 -7.43 1.61 -0.41
CA LYS A 145 -8.48 2.62 -0.32
C LYS A 145 -9.83 1.94 -0.10
N CYS A 146 -10.49 2.31 0.97
CA CYS A 146 -11.86 1.89 1.27
C CYS A 146 -12.79 3.10 1.18
N PRO A 147 -14.01 2.97 0.63
CA PRO A 147 -14.98 4.06 0.70
C PRO A 147 -15.48 4.24 2.13
N PRO A 148 -15.91 5.46 2.53
CA PRO A 148 -16.54 5.73 3.81
C PRO A 148 -17.88 5.00 3.96
#